data_38a3bf89c1102332651907b60ba49c2f
#
_entry.id   38a3bf89c1102332651907b60ba49c2f
#
_cell.length_a   1.000
_cell.length_b   1.000
_cell.length_c   1.000
_cell.angle_alpha   90.00
_cell.angle_beta   90.00
_cell.angle_gamma   90.00
#
_symmetry.space_group_name_H-M   'P 1'
#
loop_
_entity.id
_entity.type
_entity.pdbx_description
1 polymer ?
#
loop_
_entity_poly.entity_id
_entity_poly.type
_entity_poly.pdbx_seq_one_letter_code
_entity_poly.pdbx_strand_id
1 'polypeptide(L)'
;MQAEIILRNLLTASSALTAIVGSRIVSDRAEQEWQKPFIMFARNGTEYTKDLQNNILMREAKIEVQIWADTRAESANIAQIIEGILSGGIHEVSDRNDLYNEELDEHGTGVIVGIFEF
;
A
#
# COMPACT_ATOMS: atom_id res chain seq x y z
N MET A 1 1.50 -14.00 2.59
CA MET A 1 2.33 -13.38 3.65
C MET A 1 3.61 -12.78 3.14
N GLN A 2 4.26 -13.40 2.15
CA GLN A 2 5.54 -12.89 1.63
C GLN A 2 5.43 -11.48 1.04
N ALA A 3 4.39 -11.22 0.27
CA ALA A 3 4.19 -9.91 -0.37
C ALA A 3 4.01 -8.80 0.66
N GLU A 4 3.29 -9.06 1.74
CA GLU A 4 3.05 -8.09 2.79
C GLU A 4 4.35 -7.73 3.51
N ILE A 5 5.23 -8.71 3.74
CA ILE A 5 6.54 -8.49 4.34
C ILE A 5 7.43 -7.66 3.41
N ILE A 6 7.43 -7.98 2.12
CA ILE A 6 8.18 -7.22 1.12
C ILE A 6 7.72 -5.77 1.09
N LEU A 7 6.41 -5.54 1.03
CA LEU A 7 5.85 -4.20 0.99
C LEU A 7 6.21 -3.41 2.24
N ARG A 8 6.04 -4.00 3.42
CA ARG A 8 6.39 -3.36 4.68
C ARG A 8 7.86 -2.96 4.72
N ASN A 9 8.75 -3.85 4.29
CA ASN A 9 10.19 -3.58 4.27
C ASN A 9 10.52 -2.43 3.32
N LEU A 10 9.87 -2.37 2.16
CA LEU A 10 10.06 -1.28 1.22
C LEU A 10 9.61 0.06 1.81
N LEU A 11 8.46 0.08 2.45
CA LEU A 11 7.91 1.31 3.03
C LEU A 11 8.74 1.78 4.22
N THR A 12 9.13 0.87 5.11
CA THR A 12 9.89 1.23 6.31
C THR A 12 11.35 1.59 6.02
N ALA A 13 11.87 1.16 4.89
CA ALA A 13 13.23 1.51 4.46
C ALA A 13 13.33 2.93 3.90
N SER A 14 12.21 3.57 3.55
CA SER A 14 12.21 4.92 3.00
C SER A 14 12.29 5.96 4.11
N SER A 15 13.38 6.72 4.17
CA SER A 15 13.52 7.79 5.13
C SER A 15 12.55 8.94 4.87
N ALA A 16 12.22 9.20 3.62
CA ALA A 16 11.25 10.22 3.25
C ALA A 16 9.86 9.88 3.80
N LEU A 17 9.47 8.62 3.72
CA LEU A 17 8.17 8.17 4.21
C LEU A 17 8.14 8.09 5.74
N THR A 18 9.15 7.50 6.37
CA THR A 18 9.19 7.35 7.83
C THR A 18 9.35 8.69 8.55
N ALA A 19 9.92 9.69 7.90
CA ALA A 19 9.96 11.05 8.45
C ALA A 19 8.56 11.65 8.62
N ILE A 20 7.60 11.20 7.82
CA ILE A 20 6.22 11.70 7.84
C ILE A 20 5.34 10.83 8.77
N VAL A 21 5.38 9.52 8.59
CA VAL A 21 4.45 8.60 9.28
C VAL A 21 5.09 7.87 10.48
N GLY A 22 6.41 7.95 10.64
CA GLY A 22 7.11 7.23 11.71
C GLY A 22 6.89 5.74 11.61
N SER A 23 6.49 5.12 12.70
CA SER A 23 6.20 3.69 12.77
C SER A 23 4.73 3.35 12.49
N ARG A 24 3.92 4.32 12.10
CA ARG A 24 2.48 4.14 11.87
C ARG A 24 2.18 3.53 10.50
N ILE A 25 2.77 2.37 10.26
CA ILE A 25 2.57 1.55 9.06
C ILE A 25 2.16 0.17 9.53
N VAL A 26 0.90 -0.22 9.27
CA VAL A 26 0.35 -1.47 9.78
C VAL A 26 -0.32 -2.30 8.69
N SER A 27 -0.41 -3.60 8.97
CA SER A 27 -1.13 -4.55 8.15
C SER A 27 -2.57 -4.67 8.66
N ASP A 28 -3.52 -4.67 7.72
CA ASP A 28 -4.95 -4.92 7.89
C ASP A 28 -5.73 -3.80 8.59
N ARG A 29 -5.25 -3.29 9.71
CA ARG A 29 -6.09 -2.44 10.54
C ARG A 29 -5.25 -1.52 11.43
N ALA A 30 -5.57 -0.23 11.41
CA ALA A 30 -4.98 0.74 12.32
C ALA A 30 -5.83 0.86 13.57
N GLU A 31 -5.21 1.23 14.68
CA GLU A 31 -5.95 1.57 15.89
C GLU A 31 -6.67 2.90 15.71
N GLN A 32 -7.87 3.02 16.28
CA GLN A 32 -8.71 4.21 16.11
C GLN A 32 -8.06 5.49 16.63
N GLU A 33 -7.16 5.37 17.61
CA GLU A 33 -6.51 6.50 18.25
C GLU A 33 -5.21 6.92 17.58
N TRP A 34 -4.86 6.28 16.48
CA TRP A 34 -3.62 6.62 15.79
C TRP A 34 -3.65 8.02 15.22
N GLN A 35 -2.55 8.72 15.44
CA GLN A 35 -2.37 10.04 14.86
C GLN A 35 -2.18 9.94 13.36
N LYS A 36 -2.74 10.89 12.65
CA LYS A 36 -2.48 11.03 11.23
C LYS A 36 -1.19 11.83 11.00
N PRO A 37 -0.48 11.57 9.92
CA PRO A 37 -0.80 10.57 8.92
C PRO A 37 -0.41 9.16 9.36
N PHE A 38 -1.14 8.16 8.84
CA PHE A 38 -0.77 6.77 9.01
C PHE A 38 -1.08 5.97 7.74
N ILE A 39 -0.46 4.81 7.62
CA ILE A 39 -0.62 3.92 6.47
C ILE A 39 -1.08 2.57 6.97
N MET A 40 -2.09 2.01 6.32
CA MET A 40 -2.46 0.62 6.52
C MET A 40 -2.58 -0.08 5.18
N PHE A 41 -2.30 -1.37 5.14
CA PHE A 41 -2.35 -2.15 3.92
C PHE A 41 -2.95 -3.53 4.17
N ALA A 42 -3.65 -4.04 3.16
CA ALA A 42 -4.27 -5.36 3.23
C ALA A 42 -4.31 -5.97 1.83
N ARG A 43 -4.14 -7.28 1.77
CA ARG A 43 -4.20 -8.00 0.50
C ARG A 43 -5.65 -8.04 0.02
N ASN A 44 -5.87 -7.59 -1.22
CA ASN A 44 -7.17 -7.68 -1.88
C ASN A 44 -7.37 -9.00 -2.60
N GLY A 45 -6.30 -9.58 -3.12
CA GLY A 45 -6.38 -10.81 -3.86
C GLY A 45 -5.03 -11.20 -4.43
N THR A 46 -5.02 -12.29 -5.18
CA THR A 46 -3.82 -12.79 -5.81
C THR A 46 -4.16 -13.17 -7.24
N GLU A 47 -3.38 -12.69 -8.20
CA GLU A 47 -3.48 -13.07 -9.59
C GLU A 47 -2.43 -14.12 -9.91
N TYR A 48 -2.79 -15.11 -10.69
CA TYR A 48 -1.90 -16.19 -11.09
C TYR A 48 -1.65 -16.14 -12.58
N THR A 49 -0.40 -16.26 -12.97
CA THR A 49 -0.02 -16.48 -14.36
C THR A 49 0.28 -17.96 -14.54
N LYS A 50 -0.40 -18.59 -15.49
CA LYS A 50 -0.31 -20.03 -15.72
C LYS A 50 0.11 -20.31 -17.15
N ASP A 51 0.76 -21.48 -17.35
CA ASP A 51 1.05 -21.97 -18.69
C ASP A 51 -0.15 -22.72 -19.30
N LEU A 52 0.03 -23.25 -20.51
CA LEU A 52 -1.05 -23.97 -21.21
C LEU A 52 -1.45 -25.26 -20.52
N GLN A 53 -0.62 -25.78 -19.63
CA GLN A 53 -0.87 -27.02 -18.89
C GLN A 53 -1.40 -26.74 -17.49
N ASN A 54 -1.77 -25.48 -17.22
CA ASN A 54 -2.32 -25.02 -15.94
C ASN A 54 -1.33 -25.04 -14.77
N ASN A 55 -0.02 -25.03 -15.07
CA ASN A 55 1.01 -24.87 -14.05
C ASN A 55 1.14 -23.40 -13.68
N ILE A 56 1.29 -23.09 -12.40
CA ILE A 56 1.44 -21.73 -11.92
C ILE A 56 2.88 -21.28 -12.18
N LEU A 57 3.04 -20.25 -13.02
CA LEU A 57 4.34 -19.65 -13.35
C LEU A 57 4.71 -18.52 -12.39
N MET A 58 3.70 -17.74 -11.97
CA MET A 58 3.93 -16.56 -11.15
C MET A 58 2.67 -16.22 -10.37
N ARG A 59 2.85 -15.64 -9.20
CA ARG A 59 1.74 -15.06 -8.42
C ARG A 59 2.02 -13.57 -8.21
N GLU A 60 0.98 -12.76 -8.39
CA GLU A 60 1.04 -11.33 -8.08
C GLU A 60 0.02 -11.03 -7.00
N ALA A 61 0.49 -10.62 -5.84
CA ALA A 61 -0.39 -10.20 -4.75
C ALA A 61 -0.84 -8.77 -4.99
N LYS A 62 -2.14 -8.55 -5.04
CA LYS A 62 -2.73 -7.21 -5.13
C LYS A 62 -3.02 -6.72 -3.72
N ILE A 63 -2.37 -5.64 -3.32
CA ILE A 63 -2.47 -5.07 -1.98
C ILE A 63 -3.00 -3.66 -2.09
N GLU A 64 -4.05 -3.35 -1.32
CA GLU A 64 -4.51 -1.99 -1.18
C GLU A 64 -3.76 -1.32 -0.04
N VAL A 65 -3.09 -0.22 -0.34
CA VAL A 65 -2.41 0.63 0.63
C VAL A 65 -3.28 1.85 0.86
N GLN A 66 -3.78 2.03 2.08
CA GLN A 66 -4.61 3.16 2.46
C GLN A 66 -3.79 4.17 3.24
N ILE A 67 -3.86 5.42 2.82
CA ILE A 67 -3.12 6.51 3.43
C ILE A 67 -4.13 7.51 3.98
N TRP A 68 -4.13 7.69 5.30
CA TRP A 68 -5.04 8.61 5.97
C TRP A 68 -4.24 9.76 6.57
N ALA A 69 -4.65 10.99 6.24
CA ALA A 69 -3.99 12.21 6.67
C ALA A 69 -5.02 13.29 7.00
N ASP A 70 -4.57 14.39 7.57
CA ASP A 70 -5.47 15.49 7.93
C ASP A 70 -6.07 16.20 6.72
N THR A 71 -5.35 16.21 5.60
CA THR A 71 -5.82 16.80 4.36
C THR A 71 -5.65 15.83 3.19
N ARG A 72 -6.48 16.01 2.17
CA ARG A 72 -6.35 15.23 0.94
C ARG A 72 -5.00 15.48 0.25
N ALA A 73 -4.52 16.72 0.27
CA ALA A 73 -3.22 17.05 -0.32
C ALA A 73 -2.08 16.30 0.35
N GLU A 74 -2.11 16.15 1.68
CA GLU A 74 -1.10 15.42 2.43
C GLU A 74 -1.14 13.92 2.09
N SER A 75 -2.34 13.31 2.06
CA SER A 75 -2.46 11.91 1.69
C SER A 75 -1.99 11.65 0.26
N ALA A 76 -2.30 12.55 -0.66
CA ALA A 76 -1.85 12.45 -2.04
C ALA A 76 -0.33 12.56 -2.17
N ASN A 77 0.30 13.42 -1.38
CA ASN A 77 1.75 13.57 -1.35
C ASN A 77 2.44 12.29 -0.85
N ILE A 78 1.90 11.69 0.20
CA ILE A 78 2.40 10.42 0.72
C ILE A 78 2.24 9.31 -0.33
N ALA A 79 1.10 9.26 -1.01
CA ALA A 79 0.86 8.30 -2.08
C ALA A 79 1.90 8.44 -3.19
N GLN A 80 2.26 9.67 -3.55
CA GLN A 80 3.28 9.92 -4.56
C GLN A 80 4.65 9.39 -4.13
N ILE A 81 5.00 9.54 -2.85
CA ILE A 81 6.24 8.98 -2.30
C ILE A 81 6.23 7.44 -2.44
N ILE A 82 5.12 6.80 -2.10
CA ILE A 82 4.96 5.35 -2.20
C ILE A 82 5.09 4.90 -3.66
N GLU A 83 4.46 5.60 -4.59
CA GLU A 83 4.58 5.31 -6.01
C GLU A 83 6.03 5.38 -6.47
N GLY A 84 6.78 6.36 -6.00
CA GLY A 84 8.20 6.50 -6.32
C GLY A 84 9.05 5.34 -5.78
N ILE A 85 8.75 4.85 -4.57
CA ILE A 85 9.44 3.71 -3.98
C ILE A 85 9.25 2.45 -4.83
N LEU A 86 8.02 2.24 -5.33
CA LEU A 86 7.66 1.02 -6.03
C LEU A 86 7.96 1.03 -7.52
N SER A 87 8.07 2.20 -8.13
CA SER A 87 8.18 2.32 -9.59
C SER A 87 9.53 1.87 -10.14
N GLY A 88 10.56 1.78 -9.32
CA GLY A 88 11.91 1.38 -9.76
C GLY A 88 12.20 -0.10 -9.72
N GLY A 89 11.25 -0.94 -9.31
CA GLY A 89 11.48 -2.38 -9.12
C GLY A 89 10.59 -3.27 -9.99
N ILE A 90 10.48 -4.51 -9.57
CA ILE A 90 9.62 -5.51 -10.22
C ILE A 90 8.16 -5.40 -9.78
N HIS A 91 7.87 -4.43 -8.94
CA HIS A 91 6.52 -4.19 -8.40
C HIS A 91 5.84 -3.13 -9.25
N GLU A 92 4.51 -3.13 -9.25
CA GLU A 92 3.76 -2.16 -10.03
C GLU A 92 2.67 -1.49 -9.19
N VAL A 93 2.41 -0.22 -9.53
CA VAL A 93 1.25 0.50 -9.01
C VAL A 93 0.19 0.44 -10.10
N SER A 94 -0.94 -0.21 -9.82
CA SER A 94 -1.97 -0.44 -10.83
C SER A 94 -3.14 0.53 -10.73
N ASP A 95 -3.36 1.17 -9.60
CA ASP A 95 -4.47 2.11 -9.44
C ASP A 95 -4.23 3.03 -8.26
N ARG A 96 -4.92 4.16 -8.29
CA ARG A 96 -4.91 5.15 -7.21
C ARG A 96 -6.29 5.80 -7.15
N ASN A 97 -6.89 5.85 -5.95
CA ASN A 97 -8.23 6.40 -5.78
C ASN A 97 -8.34 7.18 -4.47
N ASP A 98 -9.32 8.07 -4.43
CA ASP A 98 -9.63 8.81 -3.22
C ASP A 98 -10.51 7.97 -2.30
N LEU A 99 -10.27 8.08 -1.00
CA LEU A 99 -11.02 7.39 0.04
C LEU A 99 -11.72 8.41 0.93
N TYR A 100 -12.86 8.00 1.49
CA TYR A 100 -13.60 8.82 2.42
C TYR A 100 -14.23 7.97 3.51
N ASN A 101 -14.07 8.39 4.76
CA ASN A 101 -14.71 7.77 5.91
C ASN A 101 -15.79 8.71 6.43
N GLU A 102 -17.06 8.35 6.21
CA GLU A 102 -18.21 9.18 6.58
C GLU A 102 -18.34 9.38 8.08
N GLU A 103 -18.04 8.35 8.86
CA GLU A 103 -18.21 8.42 10.32
C GLU A 103 -17.29 9.45 10.96
N LEU A 104 -16.08 9.56 10.46
CA LEU A 104 -15.06 10.43 11.02
C LEU A 104 -14.80 11.68 10.16
N ASP A 105 -15.49 11.81 9.02
CA ASP A 105 -15.28 12.88 8.04
C ASP A 105 -13.80 12.99 7.68
N GLU A 106 -13.20 11.86 7.33
CA GLU A 106 -11.78 11.78 6.98
C GLU A 106 -11.59 11.44 5.52
N HIS A 107 -10.59 12.04 4.91
CA HIS A 107 -10.20 11.78 3.54
C HIS A 107 -8.85 11.07 3.50
N GLY A 108 -8.72 10.16 2.54
CA GLY A 108 -7.49 9.42 2.34
C GLY A 108 -7.24 9.14 0.88
N THR A 109 -6.19 8.41 0.61
CA THR A 109 -5.82 7.96 -0.74
C THR A 109 -5.53 6.47 -0.69
N GLY A 110 -6.13 5.73 -1.60
CA GLY A 110 -5.86 4.31 -1.79
C GLY A 110 -4.94 4.09 -2.98
N VAL A 111 -3.95 3.24 -2.83
CA VAL A 111 -3.04 2.84 -3.91
C VAL A 111 -3.08 1.33 -4.00
N ILE A 112 -3.38 0.82 -5.19
CA ILE A 112 -3.36 -0.63 -5.44
C ILE A 112 -2.00 -0.99 -6.00
N VAL A 113 -1.27 -1.82 -5.30
CA VAL A 113 0.07 -2.25 -5.71
C VAL A 113 0.08 -3.74 -5.97
N GLY A 114 0.88 -4.15 -6.94
CA GLY A 114 1.13 -5.56 -7.25
C GLY A 114 2.52 -5.94 -6.80
N ILE A 115 2.63 -6.96 -5.97
CA ILE A 115 3.89 -7.52 -5.48
C ILE A 115 4.01 -8.93 -6.01
N PHE A 116 5.06 -9.19 -6.78
CA PHE A 116 5.29 -10.53 -7.33
C PHE A 116 5.88 -11.46 -6.28
N GLU A 117 5.29 -12.65 -6.16
CA GLU A 117 5.75 -13.70 -5.28
C GLU A 117 6.29 -14.86 -6.13
N PHE A 118 7.47 -15.30 -5.82
CA PHE A 118 8.14 -16.40 -6.55
C PHE A 118 8.24 -17.65 -5.70
#